data_f9cc264a4a48a6b99a31084308470067
#
_entry.id   f9cc264a4a48a6b99a31084308470067
#
_cell.length_a   1.000
_cell.length_b   1.000
_cell.length_c   1.000
_cell.angle_alpha   90.00
_cell.angle_beta   90.00
_cell.angle_gamma   90.00
#
_symmetry.space_group_name_H-M   'P 1'
#
loop_
_entity.id
_entity.type
_entity.pdbx_description
1 polymer ?
#
loop_
_entity_poly.entity_id
_entity_poly.type
_entity_poly.pdbx_seq_one_letter_code
_entity_poly.pdbx_strand_id
1 'polypeptide(L)'
;FYTVSDVWTSDDNDYYKNEWDKGHMAPAGSFTDSWSNLAKTFSFVNCALQKDNLNRGEWRELEEQVRDWARDIGPVNVRIELKFSSNSTVLETGATVPDGFYKYLTFSDNRKMCFYFDNSATDKDWSEHEINCN
;
A
#
# COMPACT_ATOMS: atom_id res chain seq x y z
N PHE A 1 -14.00 -2.18 6.62
CA PHE A 1 -13.31 -3.28 5.92
C PHE A 1 -14.08 -4.58 6.11
N TYR A 2 -14.04 -5.44 5.12
CA TYR A 2 -14.71 -6.74 5.15
C TYR A 2 -13.74 -7.87 4.79
N THR A 3 -14.06 -9.08 5.24
CA THR A 3 -13.30 -10.30 4.92
C THR A 3 -13.92 -10.98 3.70
N VAL A 4 -13.06 -11.70 2.96
CA VAL A 4 -13.49 -12.53 1.83
C VAL A 4 -13.43 -14.00 2.29
N SER A 5 -14.52 -14.77 2.02
CA SER A 5 -14.58 -16.19 2.39
C SER A 5 -13.43 -16.97 1.78
N ASP A 6 -12.90 -17.91 2.56
CA ASP A 6 -11.85 -18.85 2.15
C ASP A 6 -10.49 -18.20 1.82
N VAL A 7 -10.29 -16.93 2.22
CA VAL A 7 -9.01 -16.24 2.06
C VAL A 7 -8.47 -15.86 3.44
N TRP A 8 -7.23 -16.25 3.72
CA TRP A 8 -6.55 -15.85 4.95
C TRP A 8 -6.08 -14.39 4.83
N THR A 9 -6.59 -13.55 5.72
CA THR A 9 -6.23 -12.12 5.78
C THR A 9 -6.13 -11.67 7.23
N SER A 10 -5.59 -10.45 7.43
CA SER A 10 -5.79 -9.73 8.69
C SER A 10 -7.28 -9.43 8.89
N ASP A 11 -7.65 -9.08 10.10
CA ASP A 11 -9.00 -8.66 10.46
C ASP A 11 -8.95 -7.49 11.45
N ASP A 12 -10.10 -7.03 11.92
CA ASP A 12 -10.18 -5.87 12.81
C ASP A 12 -9.37 -6.02 14.10
N ASN A 13 -9.22 -7.25 14.62
CA ASN A 13 -8.45 -7.49 15.85
C ASN A 13 -6.98 -7.16 15.66
N ASP A 14 -6.44 -7.33 14.46
CA ASP A 14 -5.04 -7.05 14.17
C ASP A 14 -4.71 -5.57 14.24
N TYR A 15 -5.71 -4.71 14.11
CA TYR A 15 -5.55 -3.25 14.11
C TYR A 15 -6.03 -2.60 15.40
N TYR A 16 -6.46 -3.38 16.37
CA TYR A 16 -7.07 -2.87 17.59
C TYR A 16 -6.02 -2.34 18.56
N LYS A 17 -6.16 -1.08 18.95
CA LYS A 17 -5.30 -0.39 19.94
C LYS A 17 -3.80 -0.55 19.67
N ASN A 18 -3.39 -0.39 18.41
CA ASN A 18 -1.97 -0.41 18.06
C ASN A 18 -1.64 0.71 17.06
N GLU A 19 -0.37 0.77 16.67
CA GLU A 19 0.16 1.83 15.80
C GLU A 19 -0.10 1.58 14.31
N TRP A 20 -0.71 0.44 13.97
CA TRP A 20 -0.86 0.04 12.57
C TRP A 20 -2.19 0.47 12.00
N ASP A 21 -2.13 1.12 10.84
CA ASP A 21 -3.30 1.47 10.06
C ASP A 21 -3.70 0.32 9.14
N LYS A 22 -4.97 0.30 8.75
CA LYS A 22 -5.45 -0.52 7.65
C LYS A 22 -4.97 0.11 6.35
N GLY A 23 -3.73 -0.23 5.94
CA GLY A 23 -3.13 0.34 4.75
C GLY A 23 -3.71 -0.27 3.48
N HIS A 24 -4.38 0.55 2.67
CA HIS A 24 -4.83 0.13 1.34
C HIS A 24 -3.62 -0.09 0.45
N MET A 25 -3.59 -1.21 -0.27
CA MET A 25 -2.58 -1.42 -1.30
C MET A 25 -3.02 -0.74 -2.60
N ALA A 26 -4.23 -1.06 -3.09
CA ALA A 26 -4.88 -0.26 -4.13
C ALA A 26 -5.71 0.83 -3.44
N PRO A 27 -5.44 2.12 -3.68
CA PRO A 27 -6.06 3.19 -2.92
C PRO A 27 -7.49 3.45 -3.35
N ALA A 28 -8.36 3.74 -2.38
CA ALA A 28 -9.77 4.04 -2.63
C ALA A 28 -9.95 5.19 -3.62
N GLY A 29 -9.13 6.23 -3.52
CA GLY A 29 -9.20 7.40 -4.39
C GLY A 29 -8.98 7.13 -5.88
N SER A 30 -8.39 5.98 -6.23
CA SER A 30 -8.15 5.58 -7.61
C SER A 30 -9.33 4.81 -8.22
N PHE A 31 -10.39 4.51 -7.45
CA PHE A 31 -11.51 3.67 -7.87
C PHE A 31 -12.86 4.33 -7.60
N THR A 32 -12.94 5.64 -7.75
CA THR A 32 -14.17 6.41 -7.49
C THR A 32 -15.15 6.40 -8.66
N ASP A 33 -14.77 5.85 -9.80
CA ASP A 33 -15.58 5.76 -11.01
C ASP A 33 -16.69 4.70 -10.93
N SER A 34 -16.56 3.76 -9.99
CA SER A 34 -17.50 2.66 -9.80
C SER A 34 -17.66 2.37 -8.31
N TRP A 35 -18.91 2.37 -7.83
CA TRP A 35 -19.20 2.01 -6.43
C TRP A 35 -18.68 0.61 -6.09
N SER A 36 -18.85 -0.35 -7.00
CA SER A 36 -18.38 -1.72 -6.81
C SER A 36 -16.86 -1.79 -6.65
N ASN A 37 -16.10 -1.09 -7.50
CA ASN A 37 -14.65 -1.07 -7.43
C ASN A 37 -14.18 -0.33 -6.17
N LEU A 38 -14.80 0.79 -5.85
CA LEU A 38 -14.49 1.53 -4.63
C LEU A 38 -14.70 0.65 -3.38
N ALA A 39 -15.83 -0.05 -3.31
CA ALA A 39 -16.14 -0.92 -2.17
C ALA A 39 -15.12 -2.03 -2.00
N LYS A 40 -14.59 -2.59 -3.08
CA LYS A 40 -13.59 -3.66 -3.03
C LYS A 40 -12.27 -3.22 -2.40
N THR A 41 -11.95 -1.92 -2.45
CA THR A 41 -10.72 -1.42 -1.81
C THR A 41 -10.79 -1.52 -0.29
N PHE A 42 -11.97 -1.64 0.29
CA PHE A 42 -12.18 -1.82 1.73
C PHE A 42 -12.22 -3.29 2.16
N SER A 43 -11.74 -4.19 1.31
CA SER A 43 -11.55 -5.59 1.68
C SER A 43 -10.23 -5.78 2.41
N PHE A 44 -10.19 -6.68 3.41
CA PHE A 44 -8.94 -7.05 4.07
C PHE A 44 -7.95 -7.72 3.11
N VAL A 45 -8.38 -8.24 1.97
CA VAL A 45 -7.48 -8.73 0.91
C VAL A 45 -6.62 -7.60 0.36
N ASN A 46 -7.14 -6.37 0.35
CA ASN A 46 -6.44 -5.16 -0.11
C ASN A 46 -5.78 -4.38 1.03
N CYS A 47 -5.57 -5.00 2.17
CA CYS A 47 -5.18 -4.30 3.40
C CYS A 47 -3.93 -4.94 4.00
N ALA A 48 -3.00 -4.11 4.45
CA ALA A 48 -1.82 -4.54 5.18
C ALA A 48 -1.62 -3.70 6.43
N LEU A 49 -0.98 -4.29 7.43
CA LEU A 49 -0.56 -3.57 8.64
C LEU A 49 0.51 -2.56 8.25
N GLN A 50 0.18 -1.30 8.25
CA GLN A 50 1.06 -0.23 7.79
C GLN A 50 1.21 0.85 8.86
N LYS A 51 2.44 1.30 9.08
CA LYS A 51 2.72 2.37 10.03
C LYS A 51 1.87 3.60 9.72
N ASP A 52 1.19 4.14 10.72
CA ASP A 52 0.24 5.24 10.56
C ASP A 52 0.87 6.48 9.90
N ASN A 53 2.05 6.89 10.35
CA ASN A 53 2.79 8.02 9.75
C ASN A 53 3.05 7.80 8.26
N LEU A 54 3.46 6.59 7.87
CA LEU A 54 3.72 6.26 6.47
C LEU A 54 2.42 6.26 5.65
N ASN A 55 1.41 5.57 6.15
CA ASN A 55 0.12 5.43 5.44
C ASN A 55 -0.57 6.78 5.21
N ARG A 56 -0.52 7.65 6.21
CA ARG A 56 -1.18 8.97 6.18
C ARG A 56 -0.30 10.06 5.55
N GLY A 57 0.97 9.78 5.37
CA GLY A 57 1.98 10.72 4.86
C GLY A 57 2.48 10.35 3.47
N GLU A 58 3.75 9.95 3.38
CA GLU A 58 4.45 9.82 2.10
C GLU A 58 3.90 8.74 1.18
N TRP A 59 3.36 7.64 1.73
CA TRP A 59 2.70 6.62 0.93
C TRP A 59 1.47 7.22 0.22
N ARG A 60 0.66 7.96 0.97
CA ARG A 60 -0.52 8.65 0.43
C ARG A 60 -0.13 9.70 -0.60
N GLU A 61 0.93 10.47 -0.34
CA GLU A 61 1.40 11.49 -1.28
C GLU A 61 1.84 10.88 -2.61
N LEU A 62 2.52 9.75 -2.57
CA LEU A 62 2.86 9.02 -3.79
C LEU A 62 1.61 8.50 -4.52
N GLU A 63 0.62 8.01 -3.79
CA GLU A 63 -0.65 7.60 -4.40
C GLU A 63 -1.33 8.75 -5.13
N GLU A 64 -1.34 9.95 -4.54
CA GLU A 64 -1.88 11.15 -5.16
C GLU A 64 -1.09 11.53 -6.42
N GLN A 65 0.23 11.44 -6.35
CA GLN A 65 1.10 11.73 -7.51
C GLN A 65 0.87 10.73 -8.64
N VAL A 66 0.66 9.46 -8.32
CA VAL A 66 0.35 8.43 -9.33
C VAL A 66 -0.97 8.76 -10.04
N ARG A 67 -1.98 9.22 -9.30
CA ARG A 67 -3.24 9.65 -9.90
C ARG A 67 -3.05 10.86 -10.83
N ASP A 68 -2.22 11.81 -10.42
CA ASP A 68 -1.91 12.98 -11.25
C ASP A 68 -1.21 12.55 -12.54
N TRP A 69 -0.23 11.66 -12.46
CA TRP A 69 0.44 11.12 -13.66
C TRP A 69 -0.54 10.36 -14.55
N ALA A 70 -1.43 9.56 -13.97
CA ALA A 70 -2.41 8.80 -14.75
C ALA A 70 -3.35 9.73 -15.51
N ARG A 71 -3.74 10.86 -14.90
CA ARG A 71 -4.58 11.87 -15.54
C ARG A 71 -3.83 12.60 -16.66
N ASP A 72 -2.59 13.00 -16.41
CA ASP A 72 -1.84 13.90 -17.29
C ASP A 72 -1.07 13.18 -18.41
N ILE A 73 -0.62 11.95 -18.16
CA ILE A 73 0.24 11.19 -19.08
C ILE A 73 -0.50 10.00 -19.70
N GLY A 74 -1.37 9.37 -18.94
CA GLY A 74 -2.11 8.17 -19.34
C GLY A 74 -2.01 7.05 -18.30
N PRO A 75 -2.62 5.90 -18.55
CA PRO A 75 -2.70 4.82 -17.57
C PRO A 75 -1.34 4.41 -17.02
N VAL A 76 -1.30 4.20 -15.70
CA VAL A 76 -0.11 3.72 -14.99
C VAL A 76 -0.43 2.34 -14.42
N ASN A 77 0.41 1.36 -14.75
CA ASN A 77 0.34 0.04 -14.14
C ASN A 77 1.07 0.10 -12.79
N VAL A 78 0.40 -0.31 -11.73
CA VAL A 78 0.96 -0.30 -10.37
C VAL A 78 1.01 -1.73 -9.85
N ARG A 79 2.20 -2.16 -9.42
CA ARG A 79 2.40 -3.42 -8.71
C ARG A 79 2.97 -3.11 -7.33
N ILE A 80 2.40 -3.72 -6.31
CA ILE A 80 2.88 -3.59 -4.94
C ILE A 80 3.29 -4.95 -4.43
N GLU A 81 4.44 -5.00 -3.75
CA GLU A 81 4.96 -6.19 -3.16
C GLU A 81 5.28 -5.94 -1.70
N LEU A 82 4.71 -6.75 -0.82
CA LEU A 82 4.98 -6.70 0.61
C LEU A 82 6.28 -7.44 0.89
N LYS A 83 7.18 -6.82 1.64
CA LYS A 83 8.43 -7.47 2.04
C LYS A 83 8.29 -8.06 3.43
N PHE A 84 8.60 -9.33 3.56
CA PHE A 84 8.67 -10.04 4.84
C PHE A 84 10.06 -10.66 5.02
N SER A 85 10.44 -10.90 6.26
CA SER A 85 11.68 -11.58 6.62
C SER A 85 11.46 -12.46 7.85
N SER A 86 12.48 -13.22 8.21
CA SER A 86 12.46 -14.02 9.46
C SER A 86 12.39 -13.13 10.71
N ASN A 87 12.71 -11.84 10.56
CA ASN A 87 12.68 -10.86 11.66
C ASN A 87 11.43 -10.00 11.66
N SER A 88 10.46 -10.27 10.78
CA SER A 88 9.20 -9.52 10.74
C SER A 88 8.47 -9.63 12.07
N THR A 89 7.88 -8.52 12.51
CA THR A 89 7.08 -8.47 13.72
C THR A 89 5.83 -9.31 13.54
N VAL A 90 5.55 -10.18 14.50
CA VAL A 90 4.30 -10.95 14.55
C VAL A 90 3.51 -10.46 15.75
N LEU A 91 2.27 -10.04 15.52
CA LEU A 91 1.37 -9.58 16.58
C LEU A 91 0.87 -10.77 17.42
N GLU A 92 0.36 -10.49 18.62
CA GLU A 92 -0.24 -11.51 19.47
C GLU A 92 -1.40 -12.24 18.79
N THR A 93 -2.08 -11.56 17.88
CA THR A 93 -3.16 -12.15 17.07
C THR A 93 -2.67 -13.15 16.02
N GLY A 94 -1.36 -13.21 15.78
CA GLY A 94 -0.73 -14.08 14.77
C GLY A 94 -0.50 -13.40 13.42
N ALA A 95 -0.97 -12.19 13.23
CA ALA A 95 -0.73 -11.45 11.97
C ALA A 95 0.72 -10.99 11.90
N THR A 96 1.32 -11.10 10.72
CA THR A 96 2.68 -10.63 10.46
C THR A 96 2.65 -9.23 9.88
N VAL A 97 3.45 -8.34 10.47
CA VAL A 97 3.62 -6.98 9.99
C VAL A 97 4.68 -6.97 8.89
N PRO A 98 4.38 -6.47 7.68
CA PRO A 98 5.39 -6.37 6.63
C PRO A 98 6.57 -5.50 7.09
N ASP A 99 7.79 -5.86 6.67
CA ASP A 99 8.98 -5.05 6.92
C ASP A 99 8.95 -3.77 6.10
N GLY A 100 8.37 -3.84 4.92
CA GLY A 100 8.29 -2.71 4.00
C GLY A 100 7.46 -3.04 2.76
N PHE A 101 7.43 -2.07 1.86
CA PHE A 101 6.57 -2.11 0.67
C PHE A 101 7.38 -1.69 -0.54
N TYR A 102 7.39 -2.53 -1.57
CA TYR A 102 7.84 -2.14 -2.91
C TYR A 102 6.64 -1.64 -3.71
N LYS A 103 6.85 -0.59 -4.45
CA LYS A 103 5.85 -0.06 -5.38
C LYS A 103 6.51 0.12 -6.75
N TYR A 104 6.00 -0.59 -7.74
CA TYR A 104 6.55 -0.59 -9.09
C TYR A 104 5.54 0.05 -10.03
N LEU A 105 5.95 1.11 -10.72
CA LEU A 105 5.14 1.83 -11.68
C LEU A 105 5.65 1.54 -13.09
N THR A 106 4.73 1.21 -14.00
CA THR A 106 5.04 1.13 -15.42
C THR A 106 4.09 2.06 -16.16
N PHE A 107 4.67 3.07 -16.82
CA PHE A 107 3.92 4.06 -17.58
C PHE A 107 3.57 3.52 -18.97
N SER A 108 2.62 4.15 -19.64
CA SER A 108 2.13 3.71 -20.95
C SER A 108 3.21 3.74 -22.04
N ASP A 109 4.27 4.53 -21.88
CA ASP A 109 5.42 4.57 -22.78
C ASP A 109 6.54 3.59 -22.38
N ASN A 110 6.25 2.66 -21.46
CA ASN A 110 7.16 1.66 -20.90
C ASN A 110 8.26 2.19 -19.97
N ARG A 111 8.25 3.48 -19.61
CA ARG A 111 9.11 3.98 -18.54
C ARG A 111 8.69 3.35 -17.22
N LYS A 112 9.66 3.16 -16.33
CA LYS A 112 9.44 2.54 -15.03
C LYS A 112 9.99 3.42 -13.91
N MET A 113 9.25 3.46 -12.80
CA MET A 113 9.76 4.01 -11.54
C MET A 113 9.48 3.00 -10.44
N CYS A 114 10.44 2.84 -9.55
CA CYS A 114 10.35 1.88 -8.45
C CYS A 114 10.66 2.57 -7.15
N PHE A 115 9.93 2.18 -6.10
CA PHE A 115 10.06 2.78 -4.76
C PHE A 115 10.12 1.68 -3.71
N TYR A 116 10.83 1.95 -2.64
CA TYR A 116 10.79 1.12 -1.44
C TYR A 116 10.58 1.98 -0.21
N PHE A 117 9.62 1.58 0.61
CA PHE A 117 9.32 2.21 1.90
C PHE A 117 9.47 1.18 3.01
N ASP A 118 10.35 1.45 3.98
CA ASP A 118 10.30 0.71 5.24
C ASP A 118 8.96 0.95 5.91
N ASN A 119 8.44 -0.05 6.61
CA ASN A 119 7.19 0.08 7.35
C ASN A 119 7.41 0.78 8.68
N SER A 120 7.78 2.05 8.59
CA SER A 120 8.13 2.89 9.73
C SER A 120 7.83 4.34 9.40
N ALA A 121 7.86 5.21 10.44
CA ALA A 121 7.76 6.65 10.23
C ALA A 121 8.93 7.13 9.37
N THR A 122 8.66 8.04 8.45
CA THR A 122 9.70 8.64 7.61
C THR A 122 9.57 10.16 7.63
N ASP A 123 10.72 10.84 7.62
CA ASP A 123 10.84 12.29 7.43
C ASP A 123 11.32 12.65 6.01
N LYS A 124 11.54 11.63 5.16
CA LYS A 124 11.94 11.82 3.78
C LYS A 124 10.71 11.97 2.89
N ASP A 125 10.82 12.83 1.87
CA ASP A 125 9.81 12.97 0.84
C ASP A 125 9.65 11.65 0.05
N TRP A 126 8.45 11.41 -0.49
CA TRP A 126 8.19 10.17 -1.25
C TRP A 126 9.20 9.94 -2.37
N SER A 127 9.66 11.01 -3.02
CA SER A 127 10.62 10.91 -4.11
C SER A 127 12.00 10.39 -3.67
N GLU A 128 12.36 10.60 -2.41
CA GLU A 128 13.63 10.10 -1.86
C GLU A 128 13.62 8.60 -1.59
N HIS A 129 12.46 7.96 -1.68
CA HIS A 129 12.32 6.51 -1.57
C HIS A 129 12.45 5.79 -2.91
N GLU A 130 12.72 6.53 -3.98
CA GLU A 130 12.92 5.92 -5.29
C GLU A 130 14.17 5.04 -5.29
N ILE A 131 14.04 3.86 -5.89
CA ILE A 131 15.11 2.87 -6.05
C ILE A 131 15.25 2.49 -7.51
N ASN A 132 16.35 1.79 -7.81
CA ASN A 132 16.57 1.22 -9.13
C ASN A 132 15.56 0.09 -9.37
N CYS A 133 14.97 0.03 -10.56
CA CYS A 133 13.97 -0.99 -10.91
C CYS A 133 14.58 -2.36 -11.24
N ASN A 134 15.87 -2.46 -11.29
CA ASN A 134 16.54 -3.73 -11.66
C ASN A 134 16.75 -4.66 -10.48
#